data_46b4670d0b53aa9dc2dde5399616a564
#
_entry.id   46b4670d0b53aa9dc2dde5399616a564
#
_cell.length_a   1.000
_cell.length_b   1.000
_cell.length_c   1.000
_cell.angle_alpha   90.00
_cell.angle_beta   90.00
_cell.angle_gamma   90.00
#
_symmetry.space_group_name_H-M   'P 1'
#
loop_
_entity.id
_entity.type
_entity.pdbx_description
1 polymer ?
#
loop_
_entity_poly.entity_id
_entity_poly.type
_entity_poly.pdbx_seq_one_letter_code
_entity_poly.pdbx_strand_id
1 'polypeptide(L)'
;MNQDRIRDRILRRASRMWGYNESETENSFDPLVGLLISACASELEKLSFEQENSRARIIDRILEVMFPEEVAGALPAHTLLQVYPSQNNKSISLYNSFATKKRVQDIYNPQDTKEIDITFFPTIPLKLTTAKVKYIAYGNELIEQESFFSDEQIAKGIKPLPSGELWIGIENTNNEPLEDLQFFINVNNNEHKELFYHYLKLATVSAQNKKFTLLNGYNVVDKHLDLEHIITKNNNSLASIYNEVNQFYQSNFYTLKGVLESINSANSEEAISQLYSHFSNIEEQIKEHIQWIRFEFSTIVHSEVFRSVRFMLNCVPVINIEHRKFSQMLKGSLNIFPLPTKHHFLDIDYIIDGNQNRIDLKNHQSKEQDTVAVVRRGGVARLDNREATELLQYLLEVIKNEAAAFAAIGGNYTKDVLKEIFQHIASLEQRKDKQGIVKDNNTYLIISTTKSEEQNNCEVAFWHTSGAEGNGLRAGTKCSPPTQSSYFTAPATMLKTSIGGRNRLTSEEKLLELRSALLSRGKIV
;
A
#
# COMPACT_ATOMS: atom_id res chain seq x y z
N MET A 1 -21.52 -10.98 29.67
CA MET A 1 -21.80 -10.91 31.16
C MET A 1 -21.36 -12.23 31.74
N ASN A 2 -20.66 -12.28 32.89
CA ASN A 2 -20.15 -13.54 33.49
C ASN A 2 -21.28 -14.18 34.35
N GLN A 3 -21.42 -15.51 34.30
CA GLN A 3 -22.41 -16.32 35.04
C GLN A 3 -22.50 -15.95 36.52
N ASP A 4 -21.35 -15.76 37.18
CA ASP A 4 -21.30 -15.40 38.60
C ASP A 4 -21.97 -14.04 38.88
N ARG A 5 -21.78 -13.05 38.04
CA ARG A 5 -22.41 -11.73 38.19
C ARG A 5 -23.91 -11.82 37.97
N ILE A 6 -24.39 -12.66 37.07
CA ILE A 6 -25.82 -12.88 36.85
C ILE A 6 -26.43 -13.58 38.05
N ARG A 7 -25.77 -14.64 38.53
CA ARG A 7 -26.19 -15.39 39.73
C ARG A 7 -26.29 -14.48 40.94
N ASP A 8 -25.26 -13.70 41.24
CA ASP A 8 -25.22 -12.79 42.38
C ASP A 8 -26.31 -11.72 42.29
N ARG A 9 -26.57 -11.22 41.07
CA ARG A 9 -27.65 -10.23 40.85
C ARG A 9 -29.03 -10.82 41.05
N ILE A 10 -29.27 -12.08 40.66
CA ILE A 10 -30.52 -12.80 40.87
C ILE A 10 -30.65 -13.08 42.36
N LEU A 11 -29.62 -13.56 43.04
CA LEU A 11 -29.60 -13.84 44.48
C LEU A 11 -29.93 -12.57 45.27
N ARG A 12 -29.30 -11.43 45.01
CA ARG A 12 -29.61 -10.17 45.70
C ARG A 12 -31.03 -9.72 45.46
N ARG A 13 -31.56 -9.91 44.25
CA ARG A 13 -32.96 -9.54 43.96
C ARG A 13 -33.97 -10.47 44.67
N ALA A 14 -33.68 -11.76 44.69
CA ALA A 14 -34.47 -12.76 45.39
C ALA A 14 -34.45 -12.53 46.92
N SER A 15 -33.28 -12.21 47.50
CA SER A 15 -33.13 -11.86 48.92
C SER A 15 -34.02 -10.69 49.31
N ARG A 16 -34.01 -9.62 48.48
CA ARG A 16 -34.87 -8.45 48.72
C ARG A 16 -36.36 -8.77 48.66
N MET A 17 -36.75 -9.65 47.73
CA MET A 17 -38.15 -10.03 47.58
C MET A 17 -38.65 -10.93 48.73
N TRP A 18 -37.73 -11.72 49.33
CA TRP A 18 -38.07 -12.63 50.43
C TRP A 18 -37.70 -12.09 51.82
N GLY A 19 -37.20 -10.84 51.88
CA GLY A 19 -36.93 -10.18 53.16
C GLY A 19 -35.66 -10.66 53.89
N TYR A 20 -34.73 -11.33 53.20
CA TYR A 20 -33.44 -11.75 53.75
C TYR A 20 -32.44 -10.60 53.79
N ASN A 21 -31.52 -10.62 54.73
CA ASN A 21 -30.42 -9.64 54.83
C ASN A 21 -29.42 -9.85 53.69
N GLU A 22 -29.00 -8.77 53.03
CA GLU A 22 -28.03 -8.84 51.92
C GLU A 22 -26.64 -9.44 52.28
N SER A 23 -26.28 -9.46 53.56
CA SER A 23 -25.00 -10.00 54.05
C SER A 23 -24.97 -11.53 54.23
N GLU A 24 -26.14 -12.20 54.21
CA GLU A 24 -26.27 -13.65 54.48
C GLU A 24 -26.74 -14.44 53.23
N THR A 25 -26.67 -13.86 52.07
CA THR A 25 -27.32 -14.35 50.84
C THR A 25 -26.92 -15.75 50.37
N GLU A 26 -25.71 -16.23 50.64
CA GLU A 26 -25.28 -17.55 50.16
C GLU A 26 -25.77 -18.70 51.05
N ASN A 27 -25.96 -18.45 52.36
CA ASN A 27 -26.33 -19.51 53.34
C ASN A 27 -27.83 -19.52 53.64
N SER A 28 -28.61 -18.55 53.20
CA SER A 28 -30.03 -18.38 53.53
C SER A 28 -30.97 -19.06 52.54
N PHE A 29 -30.48 -19.51 51.39
CA PHE A 29 -31.31 -20.16 50.38
C PHE A 29 -31.20 -21.69 50.50
N ASP A 30 -32.32 -22.37 50.28
CA ASP A 30 -32.36 -23.79 50.09
C ASP A 30 -31.37 -24.18 48.95
N PRO A 31 -30.51 -25.20 49.14
CA PRO A 31 -29.58 -25.66 48.11
C PRO A 31 -30.21 -25.92 46.75
N LEU A 32 -31.46 -26.40 46.71
CA LEU A 32 -32.26 -26.60 45.51
C LEU A 32 -32.54 -25.29 44.79
N VAL A 33 -32.90 -24.23 45.54
CA VAL A 33 -33.13 -22.89 44.98
C VAL A 33 -31.83 -22.28 44.45
N GLY A 34 -30.72 -22.50 45.18
CA GLY A 34 -29.36 -22.07 44.74
C GLY A 34 -28.96 -22.73 43.41
N LEU A 35 -29.28 -24.04 43.26
CA LEU A 35 -29.00 -24.79 42.05
C LEU A 35 -29.88 -24.32 40.88
N LEU A 36 -31.15 -24.05 41.12
CA LEU A 36 -32.06 -23.49 40.12
C LEU A 36 -31.65 -22.09 39.64
N ILE A 37 -31.22 -21.23 40.57
CA ILE A 37 -30.70 -19.89 40.24
C ILE A 37 -29.41 -20.00 39.44
N SER A 38 -28.53 -20.94 39.76
CA SER A 38 -27.29 -21.17 39.01
C SER A 38 -27.57 -21.67 37.59
N ALA A 39 -28.56 -22.61 37.44
CA ALA A 39 -29.00 -23.05 36.11
C ALA A 39 -29.61 -21.91 35.29
N CYS A 40 -30.48 -21.09 35.91
CA CYS A 40 -31.05 -19.92 35.25
C CYS A 40 -29.95 -18.90 34.87
N ALA A 41 -28.96 -18.69 35.74
CA ALA A 41 -27.87 -17.78 35.45
C ALA A 41 -27.01 -18.27 34.25
N SER A 42 -26.78 -19.59 34.14
CA SER A 42 -26.10 -20.19 32.99
C SER A 42 -26.88 -20.01 31.68
N GLU A 43 -28.20 -20.23 31.69
CA GLU A 43 -29.02 -20.03 30.51
C GLU A 43 -29.14 -18.54 30.13
N LEU A 44 -29.22 -17.63 31.10
CA LEU A 44 -29.21 -16.20 30.83
C LEU A 44 -27.86 -15.71 30.30
N GLU A 45 -26.75 -16.31 30.74
CA GLU A 45 -25.43 -16.06 30.18
C GLU A 45 -25.37 -16.46 28.70
N LYS A 46 -25.84 -17.67 28.36
CA LYS A 46 -25.93 -18.15 26.97
C LYS A 46 -26.78 -17.20 26.11
N LEU A 47 -27.97 -16.82 26.59
CA LEU A 47 -28.85 -15.88 25.89
C LEU A 47 -28.19 -14.50 25.67
N SER A 48 -27.53 -13.97 26.70
CA SER A 48 -26.78 -12.71 26.58
C SER A 48 -25.68 -12.79 25.53
N PHE A 49 -25.00 -13.92 25.48
CA PHE A 49 -23.95 -14.19 24.56
C PHE A 49 -24.47 -14.36 23.11
N GLU A 50 -25.56 -15.10 22.90
CA GLU A 50 -26.23 -15.21 21.60
C GLU A 50 -26.73 -13.85 21.10
N GLN A 51 -27.22 -12.99 22.01
CA GLN A 51 -27.65 -11.64 21.68
C GLN A 51 -26.47 -10.75 21.25
N GLU A 52 -25.34 -10.83 21.98
CA GLU A 52 -24.11 -10.11 21.60
C GLU A 52 -23.56 -10.60 20.26
N ASN A 53 -23.57 -11.91 20.01
CA ASN A 53 -23.18 -12.51 18.75
C ASN A 53 -24.10 -12.13 17.59
N SER A 54 -25.41 -12.13 17.82
CA SER A 54 -26.38 -11.67 16.82
C SER A 54 -26.15 -10.20 16.46
N ARG A 55 -25.88 -9.37 17.47
CA ARG A 55 -25.56 -7.95 17.28
C ARG A 55 -24.24 -7.76 16.53
N ALA A 56 -23.21 -8.54 16.87
CA ALA A 56 -21.93 -8.52 16.16
C ALA A 56 -22.09 -8.98 14.70
N ARG A 57 -22.88 -10.03 14.44
CA ARG A 57 -23.18 -10.48 13.06
C ARG A 57 -23.92 -9.42 12.23
N ILE A 58 -24.86 -8.70 12.83
CA ILE A 58 -25.57 -7.62 12.15
C ILE A 58 -24.61 -6.48 11.81
N ILE A 59 -23.73 -6.12 12.76
CA ILE A 59 -22.72 -5.09 12.56
C ILE A 59 -21.72 -5.52 11.48
N ASP A 60 -21.23 -6.76 11.52
CA ASP A 60 -20.32 -7.30 10.50
C ASP A 60 -20.97 -7.31 9.11
N ARG A 61 -22.27 -7.63 9.05
CA ARG A 61 -23.02 -7.60 7.78
C ARG A 61 -23.20 -6.19 7.24
N ILE A 62 -23.48 -5.23 8.11
CA ILE A 62 -23.54 -3.80 7.73
C ILE A 62 -22.17 -3.32 7.25
N LEU A 63 -21.10 -3.72 7.94
CA LEU A 63 -19.74 -3.37 7.57
C LEU A 63 -19.32 -4.01 6.23
N GLU A 64 -19.69 -5.27 5.96
CA GLU A 64 -19.46 -5.94 4.67
C GLU A 64 -20.14 -5.19 3.51
N VAL A 65 -21.33 -4.63 3.73
CA VAL A 65 -22.07 -3.88 2.71
C VAL A 65 -21.53 -2.46 2.54
N MET A 66 -21.19 -1.79 3.64
CA MET A 66 -20.77 -0.39 3.62
C MET A 66 -19.28 -0.19 3.40
N PHE A 67 -18.46 -1.15 3.78
CA PHE A 67 -17.00 -1.16 3.57
C PHE A 67 -16.62 -2.45 2.85
N PRO A 68 -16.64 -2.45 1.50
CA PRO A 68 -16.10 -3.54 0.71
C PRO A 68 -14.70 -3.91 1.19
N GLU A 69 -14.31 -5.17 1.03
CA GLU A 69 -12.98 -5.65 1.46
C GLU A 69 -11.82 -4.83 0.89
N GLU A 70 -12.02 -4.19 -0.27
CA GLU A 70 -11.09 -3.26 -0.89
C GLU A 70 -10.75 -2.06 0.01
N VAL A 71 -11.75 -1.53 0.73
CA VAL A 71 -11.54 -0.39 1.65
C VAL A 71 -10.98 -0.86 3.00
N ALA A 72 -11.34 -2.05 3.43
CA ALA A 72 -10.95 -2.61 4.74
C ALA A 72 -9.61 -3.39 4.69
N GLY A 73 -9.09 -3.67 3.51
CA GLY A 73 -7.84 -4.39 3.29
C GLY A 73 -6.62 -3.63 3.78
N ALA A 74 -5.47 -4.32 3.78
CA ALA A 74 -4.19 -3.68 4.01
C ALA A 74 -3.86 -2.74 2.85
N LEU A 75 -3.33 -1.57 3.17
CA LEU A 75 -2.83 -0.61 2.19
C LEU A 75 -1.31 -0.54 2.26
N PRO A 76 -0.61 -0.54 1.11
CA PRO A 76 0.82 -0.33 1.08
C PRO A 76 1.17 1.13 1.39
N ALA A 77 2.31 1.36 2.03
CA ALA A 77 2.88 2.68 2.15
C ALA A 77 3.32 3.19 0.78
N HIS A 78 3.22 4.49 0.57
CA HIS A 78 3.64 5.13 -0.68
C HIS A 78 4.60 6.28 -0.44
N THR A 79 5.42 6.57 -1.43
CA THR A 79 6.35 7.70 -1.44
C THR A 79 6.70 8.09 -2.86
N LEU A 80 7.57 9.08 -3.00
CA LEU A 80 8.11 9.53 -4.27
C LEU A 80 9.60 9.26 -4.31
N LEU A 81 10.06 8.54 -5.33
CA LEU A 81 11.48 8.29 -5.57
C LEU A 81 11.98 9.13 -6.74
N GLN A 82 13.17 9.71 -6.59
CA GLN A 82 13.97 10.17 -7.70
C GLN A 82 14.90 9.05 -8.13
N VAL A 83 14.81 8.65 -9.38
CA VAL A 83 15.62 7.58 -9.98
C VAL A 83 16.66 8.16 -10.93
N TYR A 84 17.76 7.43 -11.13
CA TYR A 84 18.90 7.87 -11.95
C TYR A 84 19.10 6.87 -13.09
N PRO A 85 18.44 7.06 -14.25
CA PRO A 85 18.55 6.13 -15.37
C PRO A 85 19.94 6.21 -16.05
N SER A 86 20.37 5.11 -16.63
CA SER A 86 21.62 5.01 -17.39
C SER A 86 21.50 5.46 -18.84
N GLN A 87 20.29 5.54 -19.38
CA GLN A 87 20.02 5.87 -20.78
C GLN A 87 18.76 6.74 -20.89
N ASN A 88 18.73 7.62 -21.89
CA ASN A 88 17.58 8.45 -22.20
C ASN A 88 16.41 7.63 -22.77
N ASN A 89 15.21 8.19 -22.64
CA ASN A 89 13.99 7.69 -23.24
C ASN A 89 13.60 6.24 -22.83
N LYS A 90 14.14 5.74 -21.72
CA LYS A 90 13.68 4.48 -21.14
C LYS A 90 12.47 4.68 -20.25
N SER A 91 11.51 3.76 -20.38
CA SER A 91 10.38 3.71 -19.47
C SER A 91 10.71 2.86 -18.24
N ILE A 92 10.32 3.32 -17.07
CA ILE A 92 10.31 2.50 -15.87
C ILE A 92 9.12 1.54 -15.93
N SER A 93 9.37 0.26 -15.62
CA SER A 93 8.33 -0.76 -15.55
C SER A 93 7.72 -0.85 -14.16
N LEU A 94 6.47 -1.28 -14.06
CA LEU A 94 5.80 -1.61 -12.80
C LEU A 94 6.50 -2.74 -12.02
N TYR A 95 7.36 -3.51 -12.67
CA TYR A 95 8.14 -4.60 -12.05
C TYR A 95 9.55 -4.18 -11.59
N ASN A 96 9.93 -2.92 -11.77
CA ASN A 96 11.20 -2.42 -11.25
C ASN A 96 11.08 -2.23 -9.73
N SER A 97 11.93 -2.91 -8.96
CA SER A 97 11.91 -2.82 -7.50
C SER A 97 13.04 -1.97 -6.96
N PHE A 98 12.78 -1.27 -5.86
CA PHE A 98 13.76 -0.47 -5.12
C PHE A 98 13.70 -0.87 -3.66
N ALA A 99 14.78 -1.40 -3.12
CA ALA A 99 14.84 -1.92 -1.77
C ALA A 99 15.61 -1.00 -0.82
N THR A 100 15.13 -0.90 0.40
CA THR A 100 15.82 -0.22 1.50
C THR A 100 15.62 -1.00 2.79
N LYS A 101 16.45 -0.74 3.80
CA LYS A 101 16.35 -1.37 5.10
C LYS A 101 15.75 -0.41 6.12
N LYS A 102 14.88 -0.94 6.96
CA LYS A 102 14.29 -0.22 8.08
C LYS A 102 14.56 -0.96 9.38
N ARG A 103 14.97 -0.22 10.41
CA ARG A 103 15.10 -0.76 11.77
C ARG A 103 13.76 -0.63 12.47
N VAL A 104 13.25 -1.76 12.95
CA VAL A 104 12.02 -1.86 13.72
C VAL A 104 12.36 -2.44 15.08
N GLN A 105 11.79 -1.88 16.14
CA GLN A 105 11.94 -2.42 17.49
C GLN A 105 11.15 -3.73 17.59
N ASP A 106 11.72 -4.73 18.24
CA ASP A 106 11.00 -5.96 18.53
C ASP A 106 9.90 -5.66 19.56
N ILE A 107 8.68 -6.12 19.24
CA ILE A 107 7.50 -5.93 20.12
C ILE A 107 7.69 -6.65 21.47
N TYR A 108 8.46 -7.74 21.49
CA TYR A 108 8.68 -8.55 22.68
C TYR A 108 9.91 -8.11 23.50
N ASN A 109 10.93 -7.56 22.83
CA ASN A 109 12.14 -7.05 23.44
C ASN A 109 12.46 -5.65 22.90
N PRO A 110 12.00 -4.56 23.56
CA PRO A 110 12.22 -3.18 23.08
C PRO A 110 13.70 -2.78 22.92
N GLN A 111 14.63 -3.54 23.52
CA GLN A 111 16.08 -3.32 23.40
C GLN A 111 16.65 -3.94 22.11
N ASP A 112 15.96 -4.91 21.51
CA ASP A 112 16.38 -5.55 20.27
C ASP A 112 15.77 -4.84 19.07
N THR A 113 16.62 -4.42 18.14
CA THR A 113 16.20 -3.85 16.85
C THR A 113 16.44 -4.86 15.74
N LYS A 114 15.37 -5.15 14.99
CA LYS A 114 15.45 -6.00 13.81
C LYS A 114 15.47 -5.14 12.56
N GLU A 115 16.37 -5.45 11.62
CA GLU A 115 16.32 -4.88 10.30
C GLU A 115 15.35 -5.66 9.41
N ILE A 116 14.43 -4.95 8.78
CA ILE A 116 13.51 -5.49 7.78
C ILE A 116 13.78 -4.85 6.43
N ASP A 117 13.69 -5.63 5.38
CA ASP A 117 13.78 -5.14 4.01
C ASP A 117 12.43 -4.60 3.58
N ILE A 118 12.41 -3.37 3.08
CA ILE A 118 11.22 -2.71 2.54
C ILE A 118 11.47 -2.48 1.05
N THR A 119 10.57 -3.02 0.22
CA THR A 119 10.66 -2.92 -1.23
C THR A 119 9.56 -2.02 -1.77
N PHE A 120 9.91 -1.16 -2.71
CA PHE A 120 9.00 -0.25 -3.39
C PHE A 120 8.94 -0.56 -4.88
N PHE A 121 7.75 -0.48 -5.45
CA PHE A 121 7.50 -0.64 -6.88
C PHE A 121 6.79 0.58 -7.45
N PRO A 122 7.07 0.98 -8.71
CA PRO A 122 6.36 2.06 -9.38
C PRO A 122 4.87 1.79 -9.49
N THR A 123 4.08 2.85 -9.42
CA THR A 123 2.62 2.78 -9.60
C THR A 123 2.18 3.09 -11.04
N ILE A 124 3.10 3.66 -11.83
CA ILE A 124 2.83 4.09 -13.21
C ILE A 124 4.10 3.97 -14.05
N PRO A 125 4.03 3.49 -15.30
CA PRO A 125 5.17 3.48 -16.21
C PRO A 125 5.42 4.90 -16.72
N LEU A 126 6.60 5.46 -16.42
CA LEU A 126 7.01 6.79 -16.81
C LEU A 126 8.25 6.76 -17.68
N LYS A 127 8.34 7.71 -18.61
CA LYS A 127 9.54 7.92 -19.42
C LYS A 127 10.59 8.67 -18.60
N LEU A 128 11.81 8.15 -18.57
CA LEU A 128 12.94 8.69 -17.81
C LEU A 128 13.98 9.28 -18.75
N THR A 129 14.76 10.24 -18.24
CA THR A 129 15.84 10.89 -18.95
C THR A 129 17.12 10.90 -18.10
N THR A 130 18.29 10.91 -18.73
CA THR A 130 19.58 11.10 -18.02
C THR A 130 19.81 12.54 -17.58
N ALA A 131 19.01 13.48 -18.09
CA ALA A 131 19.09 14.90 -17.77
C ALA A 131 18.69 15.17 -16.31
N LYS A 132 19.25 16.24 -15.74
CA LYS A 132 18.98 16.69 -14.36
C LYS A 132 18.73 18.19 -14.35
N VAL A 133 17.84 18.66 -13.49
CA VAL A 133 17.74 20.08 -13.18
C VAL A 133 18.94 20.46 -12.34
N LYS A 134 19.75 21.38 -12.83
CA LYS A 134 21.01 21.78 -12.19
C LYS A 134 20.96 23.20 -11.65
N TYR A 135 20.40 24.13 -12.44
CA TYR A 135 20.36 25.54 -12.09
C TYR A 135 18.95 26.10 -12.10
N ILE A 136 18.70 27.06 -11.22
CA ILE A 136 17.46 27.82 -11.16
C ILE A 136 17.85 29.29 -11.00
N ALA A 137 17.35 30.19 -11.92
CA ALA A 137 17.58 31.61 -11.83
C ALA A 137 16.25 32.37 -11.72
N TYR A 138 16.16 33.27 -10.74
CA TYR A 138 15.01 34.13 -10.52
C TYR A 138 15.46 35.42 -9.81
N GLY A 139 14.77 36.51 -10.07
CA GLY A 139 15.12 37.81 -9.47
C GLY A 139 16.61 38.14 -9.63
N ASN A 140 17.33 38.25 -8.54
CA ASN A 140 18.79 38.50 -8.51
C ASN A 140 19.62 37.25 -8.19
N GLU A 141 19.00 36.10 -8.06
CA GLU A 141 19.66 34.87 -7.55
C GLU A 141 19.80 33.82 -8.64
N LEU A 142 20.99 33.26 -8.74
CA LEU A 142 21.27 32.04 -9.48
C LEU A 142 21.67 30.95 -8.48
N ILE A 143 20.93 29.86 -8.47
CA ILE A 143 21.07 28.79 -7.51
C ILE A 143 21.47 27.53 -8.26
N GLU A 144 22.47 26.82 -7.75
CA GLU A 144 22.74 25.43 -8.12
C GLU A 144 21.94 24.49 -7.23
N GLN A 145 21.14 23.65 -7.83
CA GLN A 145 20.37 22.62 -7.14
C GLN A 145 21.17 21.32 -7.15
N GLU A 146 21.94 21.06 -6.08
CA GLU A 146 22.71 19.82 -5.97
C GLU A 146 21.82 18.61 -5.78
N SER A 147 20.76 18.77 -4.97
CA SER A 147 19.77 17.74 -4.69
C SER A 147 18.42 18.36 -4.38
N PHE A 148 17.41 17.55 -4.14
CA PHE A 148 16.11 18.04 -3.68
C PHE A 148 16.19 18.77 -2.32
N PHE A 149 17.19 18.44 -1.50
CA PHE A 149 17.33 18.93 -0.12
C PHE A 149 18.38 20.03 0.05
N SER A 150 19.26 20.19 -0.92
CA SER A 150 20.37 21.15 -0.85
C SER A 150 20.46 21.98 -2.12
N ASP A 151 20.63 23.26 -1.92
CA ASP A 151 20.85 24.27 -2.94
C ASP A 151 21.98 25.23 -2.50
N GLU A 152 22.76 25.69 -3.46
CA GLU A 152 23.83 26.64 -3.24
C GLU A 152 23.64 27.88 -4.16
N GLN A 153 23.72 29.06 -3.58
CA GLN A 153 23.67 30.27 -4.36
C GLN A 153 25.05 30.51 -5.01
N ILE A 154 25.11 30.40 -6.34
CA ILE A 154 26.37 30.53 -7.09
C ILE A 154 26.65 31.99 -7.41
N ALA A 155 25.64 32.73 -7.87
CA ALA A 155 25.84 34.10 -8.31
C ALA A 155 24.69 35.01 -7.88
N LYS A 156 25.03 36.28 -7.68
CA LYS A 156 24.08 37.37 -7.46
C LYS A 156 24.11 38.31 -8.67
N GLY A 157 22.94 38.53 -9.27
CA GLY A 157 22.81 39.31 -10.47
C GLY A 157 23.07 40.80 -10.24
N ILE A 158 23.60 41.49 -11.26
CA ILE A 158 23.79 42.94 -11.29
C ILE A 158 22.44 43.64 -11.53
N LYS A 159 21.62 43.06 -12.38
CA LYS A 159 20.26 43.50 -12.65
C LYS A 159 19.28 42.39 -12.32
N PRO A 160 18.14 42.70 -11.66
CA PRO A 160 17.12 41.69 -11.44
C PRO A 160 16.54 41.22 -12.77
N LEU A 161 16.23 39.92 -12.84
CA LEU A 161 15.38 39.41 -13.89
C LEU A 161 14.00 40.05 -13.80
N PRO A 162 13.27 40.22 -14.91
CA PRO A 162 11.91 40.72 -14.89
C PRO A 162 11.01 39.99 -13.89
N SER A 163 10.08 40.72 -13.27
CA SER A 163 9.13 40.09 -12.34
C SER A 163 8.30 39.05 -13.06
N GLY A 164 8.16 37.88 -12.46
CA GLY A 164 7.45 36.74 -13.06
C GLY A 164 8.31 35.86 -13.96
N GLU A 165 9.60 36.15 -14.13
CA GLU A 165 10.50 35.24 -14.86
C GLU A 165 11.21 34.24 -13.95
N LEU A 166 11.24 33.01 -14.41
CA LEU A 166 11.96 31.90 -13.80
C LEU A 166 12.69 31.10 -14.88
N TRP A 167 13.98 30.90 -14.72
CA TRP A 167 14.80 30.13 -15.62
C TRP A 167 15.28 28.85 -14.98
N ILE A 168 15.21 27.74 -15.72
CA ILE A 168 15.63 26.41 -15.27
C ILE A 168 16.72 25.92 -16.21
N GLY A 169 17.90 25.64 -15.66
CA GLY A 169 19.03 25.04 -16.37
C GLY A 169 19.05 23.54 -16.20
N ILE A 170 18.94 22.82 -17.30
CA ILE A 170 18.96 21.36 -17.37
C ILE A 170 20.33 20.90 -17.85
N GLU A 171 21.03 20.13 -17.01
CA GLU A 171 22.27 19.45 -17.39
C GLU A 171 21.93 18.23 -18.23
N ASN A 172 22.36 18.24 -19.50
CA ASN A 172 22.19 17.17 -20.46
C ASN A 172 23.55 16.68 -20.96
N THR A 173 24.22 15.86 -20.17
CA THR A 173 25.59 15.40 -20.43
C THR A 173 25.74 14.62 -21.74
N ASN A 174 24.71 13.92 -22.16
CA ASN A 174 24.73 13.13 -23.41
C ASN A 174 24.43 13.98 -24.64
N ASN A 175 24.01 15.21 -24.47
CA ASN A 175 23.60 16.12 -25.54
C ASN A 175 22.61 15.51 -26.55
N GLU A 176 21.74 14.62 -26.07
CA GLU A 176 20.68 13.99 -26.85
C GLU A 176 19.40 14.86 -26.80
N PRO A 177 18.54 14.82 -27.83
CA PRO A 177 17.27 15.51 -27.76
C PRO A 177 16.39 14.93 -26.65
N LEU A 178 15.75 15.85 -25.88
CA LEU A 178 14.87 15.50 -24.77
C LEU A 178 13.41 15.67 -25.19
N GLU A 179 12.66 14.60 -25.20
CA GLU A 179 11.23 14.61 -25.57
C GLU A 179 10.33 14.57 -24.35
N ASP A 180 9.29 15.40 -24.38
CA ASP A 180 8.20 15.36 -23.41
C ASP A 180 8.70 15.30 -21.95
N LEU A 181 9.51 16.28 -21.55
CA LEU A 181 10.12 16.30 -20.22
C LEU A 181 9.06 16.36 -19.11
N GLN A 182 9.19 15.46 -18.16
CA GLN A 182 8.30 15.42 -17.01
C GLN A 182 8.98 15.96 -15.76
N PHE A 183 8.44 17.05 -15.24
CA PHE A 183 8.88 17.69 -14.00
C PHE A 183 7.99 17.25 -12.84
N PHE A 184 8.62 16.95 -11.73
CA PHE A 184 7.99 17.02 -10.42
C PHE A 184 8.34 18.38 -9.81
N ILE A 185 7.32 19.16 -9.49
CA ILE A 185 7.46 20.50 -8.93
C ILE A 185 6.97 20.48 -7.49
N ASN A 186 7.80 20.93 -6.57
CA ASN A 186 7.45 21.04 -5.16
C ASN A 186 7.63 22.47 -4.67
N VAL A 187 6.65 22.96 -3.93
CA VAL A 187 6.70 24.27 -3.27
C VAL A 187 6.80 24.03 -1.77
N ASN A 188 7.93 24.40 -1.17
CA ASN A 188 8.18 24.14 0.24
C ASN A 188 7.39 25.05 1.18
N ASN A 189 7.05 26.29 0.73
CA ASN A 189 6.25 27.22 1.50
C ASN A 189 4.76 27.05 1.17
N ASN A 190 3.96 26.70 2.17
CA ASN A 190 2.51 26.48 2.01
C ASN A 190 1.76 27.77 1.61
N GLU A 191 2.21 28.94 2.05
CA GLU A 191 1.57 30.23 1.71
C GLU A 191 1.66 30.54 0.21
N HIS A 192 2.79 30.17 -0.42
CA HIS A 192 3.03 30.41 -1.83
C HIS A 192 2.50 29.29 -2.73
N LYS A 193 2.13 28.15 -2.18
CA LYS A 193 1.82 26.92 -2.93
C LYS A 193 0.62 27.11 -3.86
N GLU A 194 -0.49 27.60 -3.35
CA GLU A 194 -1.72 27.76 -4.15
C GLU A 194 -1.53 28.82 -5.24
N LEU A 195 -0.90 29.95 -4.87
CA LEU A 195 -0.57 31.02 -5.81
C LEU A 195 0.30 30.50 -6.96
N PHE A 196 1.39 29.80 -6.63
CA PHE A 196 2.32 29.28 -7.63
C PHE A 196 1.65 28.32 -8.60
N TYR A 197 0.93 27.29 -8.11
CA TYR A 197 0.27 26.32 -8.98
C TYR A 197 -0.87 26.91 -9.81
N HIS A 198 -1.55 27.93 -9.31
CA HIS A 198 -2.55 28.65 -10.08
C HIS A 198 -1.92 29.33 -11.29
N TYR A 199 -0.86 30.12 -11.08
CA TYR A 199 -0.20 30.84 -12.17
C TYR A 199 0.68 29.96 -13.04
N LEU A 200 1.17 28.82 -12.55
CA LEU A 200 1.92 27.86 -13.37
C LEU A 200 1.09 27.31 -14.54
N LYS A 201 -0.21 27.13 -14.34
CA LYS A 201 -1.12 26.69 -15.40
C LYS A 201 -1.31 27.73 -16.51
N LEU A 202 -1.05 29.00 -16.20
CA LEU A 202 -1.18 30.13 -17.13
C LEU A 202 0.18 30.60 -17.67
N ALA A 203 1.27 30.04 -17.14
CA ALA A 203 2.62 30.43 -17.51
C ALA A 203 2.94 30.02 -18.96
N THR A 204 3.63 30.90 -19.67
CA THR A 204 4.20 30.55 -20.98
C THR A 204 5.60 29.98 -20.77
N VAL A 205 5.87 28.87 -21.44
CA VAL A 205 7.18 28.19 -21.36
C VAL A 205 7.85 28.28 -22.72
N SER A 206 9.08 28.75 -22.72
CA SER A 206 9.90 28.90 -23.93
C SER A 206 11.30 28.35 -23.71
N ALA A 207 11.85 27.72 -24.72
CA ALA A 207 13.23 27.28 -24.78
C ALA A 207 13.69 27.29 -26.24
N GLN A 208 14.96 27.61 -26.51
CA GLN A 208 15.54 27.61 -27.87
C GLN A 208 14.67 28.40 -28.88
N ASN A 209 14.15 29.56 -28.47
CA ASN A 209 13.24 30.41 -29.26
C ASN A 209 11.93 29.73 -29.72
N LYS A 210 11.57 28.59 -29.12
CA LYS A 210 10.30 27.89 -29.36
C LYS A 210 9.42 27.98 -28.11
N LYS A 211 8.10 28.06 -28.31
CA LYS A 211 7.12 27.96 -27.21
C LYS A 211 6.72 26.49 -27.01
N PHE A 212 6.63 26.09 -25.77
CA PHE A 212 6.25 24.75 -25.35
C PHE A 212 4.92 24.80 -24.58
N THR A 213 4.19 23.71 -24.65
CA THR A 213 2.95 23.56 -23.87
C THR A 213 3.23 22.78 -22.60
N LEU A 214 2.88 23.35 -21.46
CA LEU A 214 2.98 22.71 -20.15
C LEU A 214 1.64 22.05 -19.81
N LEU A 215 1.62 20.74 -19.67
CA LEU A 215 0.44 19.96 -19.30
C LEU A 215 0.56 19.46 -17.88
N ASN A 216 -0.52 19.59 -17.10
CA ASN A 216 -0.58 18.98 -15.77
C ASN A 216 -0.76 17.47 -15.88
N GLY A 217 0.01 16.74 -15.11
CA GLY A 217 -0.07 15.29 -15.01
C GLY A 217 1.13 14.54 -15.55
N TYR A 218 1.00 13.22 -15.58
CA TYR A 218 2.06 12.32 -15.98
C TYR A 218 2.18 12.18 -17.50
N ASN A 219 3.41 11.97 -17.97
CA ASN A 219 3.69 11.53 -19.33
C ASN A 219 3.72 10.01 -19.39
N VAL A 220 2.56 9.40 -19.55
CA VAL A 220 2.41 7.94 -19.59
C VAL A 220 2.81 7.42 -20.95
N VAL A 221 3.65 6.38 -20.98
CA VAL A 221 4.19 5.79 -22.23
C VAL A 221 3.10 5.08 -23.03
N ASP A 222 2.15 4.42 -22.36
CA ASP A 222 1.05 3.70 -22.97
C ASP A 222 -0.25 4.52 -22.94
N LYS A 223 -0.54 5.17 -24.04
CA LYS A 223 -1.85 5.83 -24.26
C LYS A 223 -3.01 4.85 -24.51
N HIS A 224 -2.70 3.60 -24.80
CA HIS A 224 -3.67 2.52 -24.97
C HIS A 224 -3.97 1.83 -23.65
N LEU A 225 -4.36 2.60 -22.64
CA LEU A 225 -5.18 2.05 -21.57
C LEU A 225 -6.57 1.83 -22.20
N ASP A 226 -6.78 0.62 -22.75
CA ASP A 226 -8.08 0.19 -23.19
C ASP A 226 -9.08 0.43 -22.09
N LEU A 227 -10.10 1.23 -22.36
CA LEU A 227 -11.21 1.47 -21.42
C LEU A 227 -11.81 0.15 -20.93
N GLU A 228 -11.87 -0.88 -21.79
CA GLU A 228 -12.25 -2.23 -21.40
C GLU A 228 -11.30 -2.83 -20.37
N HIS A 229 -10.00 -2.59 -20.48
CA HIS A 229 -9.00 -3.07 -19.50
C HIS A 229 -9.10 -2.33 -18.16
N ILE A 230 -9.47 -1.05 -18.17
CA ILE A 230 -9.74 -0.26 -16.97
C ILE A 230 -11.03 -0.74 -16.31
N ILE A 231 -12.08 -0.99 -17.06
CA ILE A 231 -13.38 -1.43 -16.54
C ILE A 231 -13.30 -2.87 -16.01
N THR A 232 -12.59 -3.77 -16.68
CA THR A 232 -12.41 -5.16 -16.25
C THR A 232 -11.40 -5.31 -15.11
N LYS A 233 -10.39 -4.43 -15.03
CA LYS A 233 -9.43 -4.38 -13.91
C LYS A 233 -9.93 -3.61 -12.68
N ASN A 234 -11.00 -2.85 -12.78
CA ASN A 234 -11.56 -2.09 -11.64
C ASN A 234 -12.04 -2.97 -10.46
N ASN A 235 -12.03 -4.28 -10.63
CA ASN A 235 -12.26 -5.23 -9.53
C ASN A 235 -10.97 -5.66 -8.81
N ASN A 236 -9.80 -5.21 -9.26
CA ASN A 236 -8.53 -5.55 -8.64
C ASN A 236 -8.15 -4.49 -7.61
N SER A 237 -8.03 -4.89 -6.36
CA SER A 237 -7.66 -4.01 -5.24
C SER A 237 -6.35 -3.24 -5.49
N LEU A 238 -5.39 -3.86 -6.16
CA LEU A 238 -4.10 -3.24 -6.48
C LEU A 238 -4.21 -2.10 -7.51
N ALA A 239 -5.05 -2.25 -8.53
CA ALA A 239 -5.28 -1.20 -9.53
C ALA A 239 -5.94 0.05 -8.91
N SER A 240 -6.86 -0.14 -7.97
CA SER A 240 -7.46 0.96 -7.20
C SER A 240 -6.40 1.71 -6.39
N ILE A 241 -5.52 0.97 -5.69
CA ILE A 241 -4.43 1.55 -4.90
C ILE A 241 -3.47 2.35 -5.80
N TYR A 242 -3.11 1.83 -6.97
CA TYR A 242 -2.27 2.57 -7.93
C TYR A 242 -2.93 3.89 -8.35
N ASN A 243 -4.22 3.87 -8.66
CA ASN A 243 -4.96 5.06 -9.06
C ASN A 243 -5.01 6.11 -7.93
N GLU A 244 -5.29 5.70 -6.70
CA GLU A 244 -5.31 6.60 -5.54
C GLU A 244 -3.95 7.26 -5.30
N VAL A 245 -2.87 6.50 -5.32
CA VAL A 245 -1.51 7.02 -5.14
C VAL A 245 -1.10 7.94 -6.30
N ASN A 246 -1.45 7.57 -7.53
CA ASN A 246 -1.17 8.41 -8.70
C ASN A 246 -1.93 9.74 -8.62
N GLN A 247 -3.21 9.73 -8.26
CA GLN A 247 -4.00 10.95 -8.07
C GLN A 247 -3.45 11.84 -6.95
N PHE A 248 -2.96 11.23 -5.86
CA PHE A 248 -2.36 11.96 -4.74
C PHE A 248 -1.15 12.81 -5.17
N TYR A 249 -0.30 12.28 -6.07
CA TYR A 249 0.89 13.00 -6.54
C TYR A 249 0.68 13.78 -7.84
N GLN A 250 -0.36 13.51 -8.62
CA GLN A 250 -0.58 14.06 -9.97
C GLN A 250 -0.53 15.59 -10.03
N SER A 251 -1.04 16.27 -9.01
CA SER A 251 -1.07 17.74 -8.96
C SER A 251 0.31 18.39 -9.00
N ASN A 252 1.35 17.66 -8.63
CA ASN A 252 2.73 18.13 -8.59
C ASN A 252 3.52 17.78 -9.86
N PHE A 253 2.94 17.00 -10.78
CA PHE A 253 3.58 16.59 -12.02
C PHE A 253 3.14 17.45 -13.19
N TYR A 254 4.10 17.86 -13.98
CA TYR A 254 3.89 18.67 -15.19
C TYR A 254 4.75 18.13 -16.32
N THR A 255 4.15 17.98 -17.49
CA THR A 255 4.84 17.50 -18.69
C THR A 255 5.00 18.65 -19.67
N LEU A 256 6.24 18.93 -20.04
CA LEU A 256 6.58 19.88 -21.10
C LEU A 256 6.51 19.16 -22.44
N LYS A 257 5.45 19.42 -23.20
CA LYS A 257 5.23 18.78 -24.52
C LYS A 257 6.10 19.40 -25.60
N GLY A 258 6.86 18.55 -26.28
CA GLY A 258 7.74 18.92 -27.36
C GLY A 258 9.13 18.32 -27.22
N VAL A 259 9.99 18.65 -28.17
CA VAL A 259 11.38 18.18 -28.22
C VAL A 259 12.32 19.35 -27.98
N LEU A 260 13.12 19.25 -26.93
CA LEU A 260 14.29 20.10 -26.73
C LEU A 260 15.45 19.54 -27.53
N GLU A 261 15.88 20.25 -28.55
CA GLU A 261 16.97 19.84 -29.43
C GLU A 261 18.31 19.88 -28.68
N SER A 262 19.31 19.19 -29.19
CA SER A 262 20.69 19.22 -28.64
C SER A 262 21.28 20.62 -28.66
N ILE A 263 22.24 20.90 -27.79
CA ILE A 263 22.83 22.24 -27.56
C ILE A 263 23.52 22.83 -28.78
N ASN A 264 23.89 22.02 -29.76
CA ASN A 264 24.62 22.45 -30.97
C ASN A 264 23.72 23.16 -32.02
N SER A 265 22.43 23.36 -31.74
CA SER A 265 21.56 24.12 -32.64
C SER A 265 21.75 25.63 -32.41
N ALA A 266 22.05 26.38 -33.48
CA ALA A 266 22.33 27.84 -33.48
C ALA A 266 21.21 28.70 -32.86
N ASN A 267 20.05 28.13 -32.52
CA ASN A 267 18.88 28.81 -31.97
C ASN A 267 18.94 29.02 -30.43
N SER A 268 20.00 28.56 -29.75
CA SER A 268 20.09 28.69 -28.29
C SER A 268 20.81 29.95 -27.80
N GLU A 269 21.60 30.64 -28.65
CA GLU A 269 22.52 31.68 -28.21
C GLU A 269 21.85 32.98 -27.78
N GLU A 270 20.74 33.44 -28.39
CA GLU A 270 20.11 34.72 -28.04
C GLU A 270 19.44 34.72 -26.66
N ALA A 271 18.72 33.66 -26.32
CA ALA A 271 18.05 33.54 -25.03
C ALA A 271 19.06 33.40 -23.87
N ILE A 272 20.16 32.69 -24.12
CA ILE A 272 21.24 32.51 -23.15
C ILE A 272 21.99 33.82 -22.94
N SER A 273 22.25 34.61 -23.98
CA SER A 273 22.90 35.90 -23.87
C SER A 273 22.09 36.93 -23.07
N GLN A 274 20.74 36.86 -23.16
CA GLN A 274 19.86 37.68 -22.30
C GLN A 274 20.02 37.30 -20.83
N LEU A 275 19.96 36.01 -20.49
CA LEU A 275 20.17 35.55 -19.11
C LEU A 275 21.53 35.96 -18.56
N TYR A 276 22.59 35.78 -19.36
CA TYR A 276 23.97 36.08 -18.96
C TYR A 276 24.22 37.59 -18.82
N SER A 277 23.46 38.46 -19.51
CA SER A 277 23.54 39.90 -19.30
C SER A 277 23.10 40.36 -17.91
N HIS A 278 22.29 39.56 -17.21
CA HIS A 278 21.83 39.86 -15.85
C HIS A 278 22.83 39.45 -14.77
N PHE A 279 23.70 38.50 -15.06
CA PHE A 279 24.69 37.98 -14.11
C PHE A 279 26.10 38.12 -14.67
N SER A 280 27.05 38.68 -13.91
CA SER A 280 28.44 38.77 -14.32
C SER A 280 29.22 37.49 -14.06
N ASN A 281 30.12 37.12 -14.98
CA ASN A 281 31.06 36.00 -14.85
C ASN A 281 30.41 34.60 -14.71
N ILE A 282 29.22 34.44 -15.22
CA ILE A 282 28.50 33.15 -15.16
C ILE A 282 29.14 32.10 -16.09
N GLU A 283 29.65 32.51 -17.23
CA GLU A 283 30.24 31.60 -18.22
C GLU A 283 31.36 30.73 -17.65
N GLU A 284 32.11 31.25 -16.67
CA GLU A 284 33.17 30.49 -15.99
C GLU A 284 32.63 29.52 -14.90
N GLN A 285 31.45 29.81 -14.39
CA GLN A 285 30.86 29.06 -13.25
C GLN A 285 29.85 27.99 -13.69
N ILE A 286 29.19 28.19 -14.82
CA ILE A 286 28.21 27.24 -15.36
C ILE A 286 28.95 26.16 -16.13
N LYS A 287 28.59 24.88 -15.85
CA LYS A 287 29.10 23.74 -16.58
C LYS A 287 28.64 23.77 -18.03
N GLU A 288 29.46 23.21 -18.91
CA GLU A 288 29.08 22.92 -20.29
C GLU A 288 27.84 22.02 -20.34
N HIS A 289 27.09 22.09 -21.45
CA HIS A 289 25.90 21.25 -21.71
C HIS A 289 24.64 21.58 -20.88
N ILE A 290 24.43 22.87 -20.56
CA ILE A 290 23.18 23.32 -19.93
C ILE A 290 22.18 23.82 -20.96
N GLN A 291 20.97 23.25 -20.91
CA GLN A 291 19.81 23.71 -21.68
C GLN A 291 18.90 24.55 -20.78
N TRP A 292 18.65 25.80 -21.20
CA TRP A 292 17.83 26.72 -20.43
C TRP A 292 16.38 26.72 -20.91
N ILE A 293 15.45 26.63 -19.94
CA ILE A 293 14.01 26.76 -20.13
C ILE A 293 13.54 27.97 -19.35
N ARG A 294 12.83 28.87 -20.03
CA ARG A 294 12.27 30.09 -19.45
C ARG A 294 10.78 29.87 -19.18
N PHE A 295 10.36 30.13 -17.97
CA PHE A 295 8.99 30.24 -17.55
C PHE A 295 8.62 31.68 -17.32
N GLU A 296 7.59 32.15 -18.00
CA GLU A 296 7.04 33.50 -17.87
C GLU A 296 5.68 33.40 -17.16
N PHE A 297 5.66 33.87 -15.92
CA PHE A 297 4.47 33.99 -15.10
C PHE A 297 3.89 35.40 -15.20
N SER A 298 2.70 35.62 -14.66
CA SER A 298 2.19 36.95 -14.41
C SER A 298 3.13 37.75 -13.49
N THR A 299 3.26 39.03 -13.70
CA THR A 299 4.09 39.96 -12.88
C THR A 299 3.67 40.03 -11.41
N ILE A 300 2.50 39.49 -11.07
CA ILE A 300 2.00 39.34 -9.69
C ILE A 300 2.82 38.30 -8.90
N VAL A 301 3.44 37.34 -9.59
CA VAL A 301 4.28 36.32 -8.95
C VAL A 301 5.68 36.91 -8.73
N HIS A 302 5.94 37.30 -7.50
CA HIS A 302 7.23 37.85 -7.11
C HIS A 302 8.32 36.78 -7.00
N SER A 303 9.59 37.21 -7.12
CA SER A 303 10.76 36.31 -7.05
C SER A 303 10.87 35.53 -5.74
N GLU A 304 10.34 36.05 -4.63
CA GLU A 304 10.30 35.35 -3.34
C GLU A 304 9.51 34.04 -3.39
N VAL A 305 8.48 33.96 -4.23
CA VAL A 305 7.70 32.72 -4.42
C VAL A 305 8.59 31.64 -5.02
N PHE A 306 9.43 32.00 -5.99
CA PHE A 306 10.31 31.04 -6.67
C PHE A 306 11.41 30.47 -5.78
N ARG A 307 11.81 31.17 -4.72
CA ARG A 307 12.79 30.69 -3.75
C ARG A 307 12.38 29.38 -3.09
N SER A 308 11.09 29.19 -2.91
CA SER A 308 10.53 27.98 -2.28
C SER A 308 10.25 26.84 -3.25
N VAL A 309 10.45 27.04 -4.55
CA VAL A 309 10.11 26.07 -5.60
C VAL A 309 11.33 25.19 -5.93
N ARG A 310 11.07 23.91 -6.10
CA ARG A 310 12.06 22.90 -6.54
C ARG A 310 11.52 22.16 -7.74
N PHE A 311 12.35 22.03 -8.75
CA PHE A 311 12.07 21.28 -9.97
C PHE A 311 12.93 20.03 -10.01
N MET A 312 12.31 18.88 -10.23
CA MET A 312 13.02 17.61 -10.30
C MET A 312 12.57 16.82 -11.52
N LEU A 313 13.51 16.14 -12.15
CA LEU A 313 13.26 15.15 -13.19
C LEU A 313 13.35 13.73 -12.62
N ASN A 314 12.82 12.75 -13.36
CA ASN A 314 12.91 11.35 -13.02
C ASN A 314 12.28 10.98 -11.66
N CYS A 315 11.22 11.66 -11.32
CA CYS A 315 10.45 11.36 -10.11
C CYS A 315 9.35 10.36 -10.41
N VAL A 316 9.24 9.33 -9.58
CA VAL A 316 8.30 8.22 -9.78
C VAL A 316 7.55 7.96 -8.47
N PRO A 317 6.20 7.97 -8.49
CA PRO A 317 5.42 7.51 -7.36
C PRO A 317 5.56 6.00 -7.20
N VAL A 318 5.79 5.56 -5.97
CA VAL A 318 6.03 4.15 -5.65
C VAL A 318 5.24 3.73 -4.42
N ILE A 319 4.94 2.43 -4.35
CA ILE A 319 4.26 1.80 -3.21
C ILE A 319 5.08 0.65 -2.64
N ASN A 320 4.91 0.41 -1.35
CA ASN A 320 5.54 -0.68 -0.63
C ASN A 320 4.80 -1.99 -0.88
N ILE A 321 5.23 -2.74 -1.88
CA ILE A 321 4.73 -4.07 -2.20
C ILE A 321 5.90 -5.00 -2.51
N GLU A 322 5.62 -6.29 -2.48
CA GLU A 322 6.55 -7.34 -2.88
C GLU A 322 5.88 -8.26 -3.89
N HIS A 323 6.63 -8.70 -4.88
CA HIS A 323 6.22 -9.66 -5.88
C HIS A 323 6.81 -11.02 -5.56
N ARG A 324 5.97 -12.03 -5.40
CA ARG A 324 6.39 -13.40 -5.13
C ARG A 324 5.87 -14.37 -6.15
N LYS A 325 6.74 -15.36 -6.47
CA LYS A 325 6.41 -16.47 -7.35
C LYS A 325 6.66 -17.77 -6.61
N PHE A 326 5.79 -18.74 -6.83
CA PHE A 326 6.01 -20.09 -6.38
C PHE A 326 5.37 -21.08 -7.35
N SER A 327 5.90 -22.30 -7.40
CA SER A 327 5.36 -23.37 -8.21
C SER A 327 4.75 -24.43 -7.32
N GLN A 328 3.57 -24.90 -7.71
CA GLN A 328 2.83 -25.92 -6.99
C GLN A 328 2.36 -27.00 -7.96
N MET A 329 2.50 -28.27 -7.55
CA MET A 329 1.95 -29.39 -8.30
C MET A 329 0.45 -29.53 -8.03
N LEU A 330 -0.35 -29.58 -9.09
CA LEU A 330 -1.79 -29.82 -8.99
C LEU A 330 -2.04 -31.32 -8.85
N LYS A 331 -2.81 -31.70 -7.82
CA LYS A 331 -3.17 -33.06 -7.52
C LYS A 331 -4.69 -33.21 -7.55
N GLY A 332 -5.21 -33.88 -8.57
CA GLY A 332 -6.65 -34.13 -8.69
C GLY A 332 -7.46 -32.89 -9.14
N SER A 333 -8.77 -32.98 -9.03
CA SER A 333 -9.71 -31.97 -9.55
C SER A 333 -9.83 -30.72 -8.69
N LEU A 334 -9.48 -30.78 -7.41
CA LEU A 334 -9.55 -29.66 -6.48
C LEU A 334 -8.23 -29.51 -5.71
N ASN A 335 -7.61 -28.37 -5.82
CA ASN A 335 -6.35 -28.05 -5.18
C ASN A 335 -6.50 -26.80 -4.31
N ILE A 336 -6.17 -26.93 -3.02
CA ILE A 336 -6.24 -25.84 -2.05
C ILE A 336 -4.87 -25.70 -1.40
N PHE A 337 -4.24 -24.54 -1.53
CA PHE A 337 -2.94 -24.29 -0.91
C PHE A 337 -2.83 -22.85 -0.40
N PRO A 338 -2.16 -22.66 0.75
CA PRO A 338 -1.92 -21.32 1.28
C PRO A 338 -0.88 -20.59 0.43
N LEU A 339 -1.06 -19.28 0.25
CA LEU A 339 -0.04 -18.45 -0.34
C LEU A 339 1.15 -18.31 0.63
N PRO A 340 2.39 -18.56 0.18
CA PRO A 340 3.57 -18.58 1.04
C PRO A 340 4.04 -17.15 1.40
N THR A 341 3.25 -16.41 2.19
CA THR A 341 3.60 -15.08 2.66
C THR A 341 3.20 -14.87 4.12
N LYS A 342 4.03 -14.11 4.84
CA LYS A 342 3.72 -13.58 6.18
C LYS A 342 3.08 -12.19 6.11
N HIS A 343 3.17 -11.53 4.95
CA HIS A 343 2.64 -10.20 4.71
C HIS A 343 1.20 -10.25 4.19
N HIS A 344 0.54 -9.12 4.16
CA HIS A 344 -0.84 -9.01 3.71
C HIS A 344 -0.94 -9.17 2.21
N PHE A 345 -1.73 -10.14 1.77
CA PHE A 345 -2.02 -10.36 0.36
C PHE A 345 -2.78 -9.17 -0.24
N LEU A 346 -2.37 -8.76 -1.43
CA LEU A 346 -3.04 -7.70 -2.21
C LEU A 346 -3.79 -8.28 -3.40
N ASP A 347 -3.08 -8.91 -4.34
CA ASP A 347 -3.67 -9.40 -5.58
C ASP A 347 -2.85 -10.52 -6.22
N ILE A 348 -3.47 -11.29 -7.11
CA ILE A 348 -2.79 -12.25 -7.99
C ILE A 348 -2.34 -11.51 -9.26
N ASP A 349 -1.07 -11.66 -9.62
CA ASP A 349 -0.54 -11.13 -10.87
C ASP A 349 -0.90 -12.06 -12.04
N TYR A 350 -0.51 -13.33 -11.92
CA TYR A 350 -0.89 -14.36 -12.88
C TYR A 350 -0.83 -15.76 -12.27
N ILE A 351 -1.55 -16.67 -12.90
CA ILE A 351 -1.50 -18.10 -12.68
C ILE A 351 -1.30 -18.76 -14.03
N ILE A 352 -0.26 -19.60 -14.15
CA ILE A 352 0.10 -20.26 -15.39
C ILE A 352 0.17 -21.77 -15.12
N ASP A 353 -0.42 -22.58 -16.00
CA ASP A 353 -0.29 -24.02 -15.97
C ASP A 353 1.08 -24.51 -16.51
N GLY A 354 1.36 -25.79 -16.41
CA GLY A 354 2.61 -26.39 -16.93
C GLY A 354 2.81 -26.24 -18.45
N ASN A 355 1.73 -25.92 -19.19
CA ASN A 355 1.74 -25.66 -20.64
C ASN A 355 1.82 -24.19 -20.96
N GLN A 356 2.05 -23.32 -19.98
CA GLN A 356 2.09 -21.85 -20.09
C GLN A 356 0.74 -21.21 -20.45
N ASN A 357 -0.38 -21.91 -20.27
CA ASN A 357 -1.68 -21.29 -20.43
C ASN A 357 -2.05 -20.53 -19.16
N ARG A 358 -2.62 -19.33 -19.35
CA ARG A 358 -3.08 -18.51 -18.24
C ARG A 358 -4.38 -19.08 -17.67
N ILE A 359 -4.44 -19.25 -16.36
CA ILE A 359 -5.64 -19.62 -15.62
C ILE A 359 -6.26 -18.33 -15.06
N ASP A 360 -7.47 -18.04 -15.47
CA ASP A 360 -8.17 -16.85 -15.03
C ASP A 360 -8.83 -17.04 -13.66
N LEU A 361 -8.86 -15.95 -12.87
CA LEU A 361 -9.62 -15.91 -11.63
C LEU A 361 -11.12 -15.88 -11.95
N LYS A 362 -11.90 -16.71 -11.28
CA LYS A 362 -13.36 -16.75 -11.46
C LYS A 362 -13.97 -15.46 -10.91
N ASN A 363 -14.40 -14.59 -11.81
CA ASN A 363 -15.33 -13.51 -11.54
C ASN A 363 -16.76 -14.03 -11.82
N HIS A 364 -17.77 -13.48 -11.14
CA HIS A 364 -19.18 -13.90 -11.23
C HIS A 364 -19.79 -13.96 -12.66
N GLN A 365 -19.03 -13.55 -13.68
CA GLN A 365 -19.49 -13.46 -15.09
C GLN A 365 -18.70 -14.33 -16.08
N SER A 366 -17.76 -15.17 -15.62
CA SER A 366 -16.94 -15.97 -16.52
C SER A 366 -17.71 -17.17 -17.09
N LYS A 367 -17.58 -17.40 -18.41
CA LYS A 367 -18.03 -18.62 -19.11
C LYS A 367 -17.39 -19.85 -18.48
N GLU A 368 -18.06 -21.01 -18.61
CA GLU A 368 -17.53 -22.30 -18.15
C GLU A 368 -16.13 -22.52 -18.76
N GLN A 369 -15.12 -22.50 -17.90
CA GLN A 369 -13.74 -22.84 -18.24
C GLN A 369 -13.39 -24.17 -17.58
N ASP A 370 -12.57 -24.99 -18.24
CA ASP A 370 -12.11 -26.27 -17.75
C ASP A 370 -11.31 -26.18 -16.45
N THR A 371 -10.58 -25.07 -16.26
CA THR A 371 -9.80 -24.79 -15.08
C THR A 371 -10.11 -23.39 -14.56
N VAL A 372 -10.43 -23.30 -13.27
CA VAL A 372 -10.85 -22.07 -12.62
C VAL A 372 -10.09 -21.89 -11.33
N ALA A 373 -9.58 -20.68 -11.09
CA ALA A 373 -8.93 -20.31 -9.85
C ALA A 373 -9.79 -19.33 -9.04
N VAL A 374 -9.80 -19.52 -7.72
CA VAL A 374 -10.48 -18.63 -6.76
C VAL A 374 -9.55 -18.32 -5.61
N VAL A 375 -9.44 -17.05 -5.24
CA VAL A 375 -8.71 -16.63 -4.05
C VAL A 375 -9.69 -16.50 -2.89
N ARG A 376 -9.38 -17.20 -1.80
CA ARG A 376 -10.06 -17.00 -0.52
C ARG A 376 -9.10 -16.41 0.49
N ARG A 377 -9.42 -15.22 0.95
CA ARG A 377 -8.71 -14.61 2.08
C ARG A 377 -9.22 -15.27 3.35
N GLY A 378 -8.29 -15.77 4.18
CA GLY A 378 -8.62 -16.25 5.52
C GLY A 378 -9.30 -15.10 6.25
N GLY A 379 -10.55 -15.28 6.59
CA GLY A 379 -11.31 -14.35 7.43
C GLY A 379 -10.95 -14.59 8.90
N VAL A 380 -11.33 -13.66 9.76
CA VAL A 380 -11.53 -13.95 11.18
C VAL A 380 -12.44 -15.17 11.20
N ALA A 381 -11.98 -16.25 11.82
CA ALA A 381 -12.82 -17.42 11.97
C ALA A 381 -14.15 -16.95 12.56
N ARG A 382 -15.25 -17.23 11.85
CA ARG A 382 -16.60 -16.84 12.28
C ARG A 382 -17.04 -17.59 13.54
N LEU A 383 -16.15 -18.40 14.09
CA LEU A 383 -16.30 -19.12 15.33
C LEU A 383 -15.93 -18.17 16.46
N ASP A 384 -16.89 -17.96 17.33
CA ASP A 384 -16.67 -17.30 18.59
C ASP A 384 -15.64 -18.05 19.43
N ASN A 385 -14.92 -17.34 20.29
CA ASN A 385 -13.91 -17.88 21.19
C ASN A 385 -14.38 -19.07 21.99
N ARG A 386 -15.63 -19.01 22.45
CA ARG A 386 -16.25 -20.06 23.24
C ARG A 386 -16.59 -21.26 22.37
N GLU A 387 -17.26 -21.03 21.23
CA GLU A 387 -17.58 -22.10 20.27
C GLU A 387 -16.34 -22.79 19.74
N ALA A 388 -15.27 -22.05 19.42
CA ALA A 388 -14.01 -22.63 18.96
C ALA A 388 -13.33 -23.46 20.07
N THR A 389 -13.36 -22.98 21.30
CA THR A 389 -12.79 -23.68 22.46
C THR A 389 -13.59 -24.92 22.82
N GLU A 390 -14.93 -24.81 22.86
CA GLU A 390 -15.83 -25.93 23.12
C GLU A 390 -15.76 -26.99 22.00
N LEU A 391 -15.70 -26.56 20.74
CA LEU A 391 -15.53 -27.47 19.60
C LEU A 391 -14.18 -28.19 19.65
N LEU A 392 -13.09 -27.49 19.98
CA LEU A 392 -11.78 -28.12 20.14
C LEU A 392 -11.75 -29.08 21.32
N GLN A 393 -12.35 -28.74 22.43
CA GLN A 393 -12.48 -29.66 23.59
C GLN A 393 -13.35 -30.88 23.24
N TYR A 394 -14.48 -30.65 22.60
CA TYR A 394 -15.34 -31.73 22.13
C TYR A 394 -14.60 -32.68 21.14
N LEU A 395 -13.89 -32.12 20.16
CA LEU A 395 -13.09 -32.93 19.23
C LEU A 395 -11.98 -33.70 19.95
N LEU A 396 -11.33 -33.09 20.94
CA LEU A 396 -10.31 -33.76 21.77
C LEU A 396 -10.92 -34.93 22.57
N GLU A 397 -12.12 -34.77 23.13
CA GLU A 397 -12.81 -35.83 23.84
C GLU A 397 -13.26 -36.95 22.90
N VAL A 398 -13.83 -36.62 21.75
CA VAL A 398 -14.22 -37.59 20.72
C VAL A 398 -13.00 -38.38 20.26
N ILE A 399 -11.89 -37.72 19.98
CA ILE A 399 -10.65 -38.37 19.54
C ILE A 399 -10.08 -39.27 20.65
N LYS A 400 -10.11 -38.85 21.92
CA LYS A 400 -9.67 -39.68 23.03
C LYS A 400 -10.52 -40.95 23.17
N ASN A 401 -11.84 -40.83 23.07
CA ASN A 401 -12.77 -41.92 23.17
C ASN A 401 -12.63 -42.88 21.96
N GLU A 402 -12.54 -42.32 20.74
CA GLU A 402 -12.33 -43.12 19.53
C GLU A 402 -10.93 -43.74 19.48
N ALA A 403 -9.88 -43.05 19.97
CA ALA A 403 -8.55 -43.63 20.06
C ALA A 403 -8.48 -44.86 20.98
N ALA A 404 -9.26 -44.86 22.07
CA ALA A 404 -9.37 -46.01 22.95
C ALA A 404 -10.08 -47.19 22.23
N ALA A 405 -11.14 -46.93 21.45
CA ALA A 405 -11.85 -47.92 20.65
C ALA A 405 -10.97 -48.45 19.50
N PHE A 406 -10.24 -47.59 18.80
CA PHE A 406 -9.36 -47.98 17.69
C PHE A 406 -8.09 -48.71 18.16
N ALA A 407 -7.57 -48.39 19.36
CA ALA A 407 -6.45 -49.12 19.93
C ALA A 407 -6.78 -50.60 20.18
N ALA A 408 -8.06 -50.92 20.40
CA ALA A 408 -8.57 -52.29 20.55
C ALA A 408 -8.65 -53.07 19.21
N ILE A 409 -8.74 -52.36 18.06
CA ILE A 409 -8.93 -52.94 16.72
C ILE A 409 -7.60 -53.16 15.95
N GLY A 410 -6.50 -52.59 16.39
CA GLY A 410 -5.15 -53.01 16.00
C GLY A 410 -4.64 -52.59 14.63
N GLY A 411 -4.99 -51.43 14.09
CA GLY A 411 -4.47 -50.95 12.81
C GLY A 411 -3.44 -49.79 12.93
N ASN A 412 -2.25 -49.95 12.33
CA ASN A 412 -1.22 -48.89 12.29
C ASN A 412 -1.69 -47.65 11.54
N TYR A 413 -2.48 -47.80 10.48
CA TYR A 413 -3.04 -46.71 9.68
C TYR A 413 -3.90 -45.73 10.50
N THR A 414 -4.73 -46.28 11.38
CA THR A 414 -5.62 -45.48 12.24
C THR A 414 -4.85 -44.68 13.29
N LYS A 415 -3.72 -45.22 13.78
CA LYS A 415 -2.83 -44.49 14.70
C LYS A 415 -2.14 -43.31 14.03
N ASP A 416 -1.75 -43.46 12.77
CA ASP A 416 -1.09 -42.37 12.01
C ASP A 416 -2.08 -41.26 11.67
N VAL A 417 -3.29 -41.57 11.25
CA VAL A 417 -4.37 -40.58 11.01
C VAL A 417 -4.74 -39.83 12.29
N LEU A 418 -4.89 -40.55 13.41
CA LEU A 418 -5.16 -39.90 14.70
C LEU A 418 -4.02 -38.98 15.14
N LYS A 419 -2.77 -39.38 14.91
CA LYS A 419 -1.60 -38.57 15.20
C LYS A 419 -1.58 -37.30 14.36
N GLU A 420 -1.90 -37.35 13.07
CA GLU A 420 -2.05 -36.19 12.21
C GLU A 420 -3.16 -35.24 12.69
N ILE A 421 -4.33 -35.78 13.03
CA ILE A 421 -5.44 -34.98 13.58
C ILE A 421 -5.02 -34.31 14.88
N PHE A 422 -4.34 -35.00 15.80
CA PHE A 422 -3.81 -34.40 17.03
C PHE A 422 -2.79 -33.28 16.74
N GLN A 423 -1.91 -33.46 15.76
CA GLN A 423 -0.97 -32.44 15.36
C GLN A 423 -1.68 -31.21 14.79
N HIS A 424 -2.73 -31.39 14.00
CA HIS A 424 -3.54 -30.28 13.49
C HIS A 424 -4.30 -29.55 14.60
N ILE A 425 -4.88 -30.28 15.56
CA ILE A 425 -5.55 -29.64 16.71
C ILE A 425 -4.54 -28.88 17.58
N ALA A 426 -3.38 -29.46 17.86
CA ALA A 426 -2.31 -28.79 18.61
C ALA A 426 -1.82 -27.53 17.87
N SER A 427 -1.70 -27.57 16.55
CA SER A 427 -1.33 -26.40 15.74
C SER A 427 -2.40 -25.31 15.76
N LEU A 428 -3.67 -25.67 15.80
CA LEU A 428 -4.80 -24.75 15.96
C LEU A 428 -4.81 -24.10 17.36
N GLU A 429 -4.53 -24.88 18.40
CA GLU A 429 -4.40 -24.33 19.76
C GLU A 429 -3.25 -23.33 19.92
N GLN A 430 -2.12 -23.58 19.28
CA GLN A 430 -0.99 -22.63 19.26
C GLN A 430 -1.30 -21.31 18.53
N ARG A 431 -2.30 -21.29 17.64
CA ARG A 431 -2.74 -20.10 16.92
C ARG A 431 -3.76 -19.25 17.67
N LYS A 432 -4.23 -19.72 18.82
CA LYS A 432 -5.09 -18.92 19.69
C LYS A 432 -4.32 -17.70 20.21
N ASP A 433 -4.91 -16.52 20.09
CA ASP A 433 -4.40 -15.36 20.79
C ASP A 433 -4.72 -15.46 22.31
N LYS A 434 -4.25 -14.49 23.08
CA LYS A 434 -4.51 -14.45 24.54
C LYS A 434 -6.00 -14.38 24.90
N GLN A 435 -6.88 -14.11 23.93
CA GLN A 435 -8.33 -14.06 24.07
C GLN A 435 -9.01 -15.35 23.56
N GLY A 436 -8.23 -16.31 23.04
CA GLY A 436 -8.71 -17.59 22.55
C GLY A 436 -9.21 -17.56 21.10
N ILE A 437 -9.02 -16.47 20.36
CA ILE A 437 -9.43 -16.35 18.95
C ILE A 437 -8.42 -17.05 18.06
N VAL A 438 -8.88 -17.95 17.22
CA VAL A 438 -8.06 -18.55 16.16
C VAL A 438 -7.95 -17.54 15.02
N LYS A 439 -6.78 -16.91 14.85
CA LYS A 439 -6.50 -16.02 13.73
C LYS A 439 -5.89 -16.82 12.59
N ASP A 440 -6.66 -17.06 11.54
CA ASP A 440 -6.13 -17.53 10.27
C ASP A 440 -5.93 -16.33 9.33
N ASN A 441 -4.70 -15.82 9.28
CA ASN A 441 -4.32 -14.72 8.40
C ASN A 441 -3.87 -15.20 7.02
N ASN A 442 -3.94 -16.51 6.75
CA ASN A 442 -3.49 -17.06 5.48
C ASN A 442 -4.52 -16.76 4.37
N THR A 443 -4.00 -16.41 3.21
CA THR A 443 -4.79 -16.36 1.98
C THR A 443 -4.61 -17.67 1.24
N TYR A 444 -5.70 -18.28 0.82
CA TYR A 444 -5.71 -19.56 0.11
C TYR A 444 -6.03 -19.35 -1.36
N LEU A 445 -5.30 -20.06 -2.20
CA LEU A 445 -5.63 -20.21 -3.61
C LEU A 445 -6.29 -21.56 -3.80
N ILE A 446 -7.46 -21.55 -4.43
CA ILE A 446 -8.25 -22.74 -4.76
C ILE A 446 -8.27 -22.86 -6.27
N ILE A 447 -7.72 -23.94 -6.82
CA ILE A 447 -7.76 -24.24 -8.24
C ILE A 447 -8.61 -25.48 -8.44
N SER A 448 -9.68 -25.35 -9.22
CA SER A 448 -10.54 -26.46 -9.66
C SER A 448 -10.31 -26.72 -11.14
N THR A 449 -10.03 -27.96 -11.49
CA THR A 449 -9.85 -28.40 -12.88
C THR A 449 -10.71 -29.62 -13.18
N THR A 450 -11.32 -29.65 -14.35
CA THR A 450 -12.07 -30.82 -14.86
C THR A 450 -11.17 -31.82 -15.57
N LYS A 451 -9.94 -31.41 -15.92
CA LYS A 451 -8.95 -32.27 -16.59
C LYS A 451 -8.13 -32.98 -15.55
N SER A 452 -8.27 -34.32 -15.50
CA SER A 452 -7.44 -35.19 -14.68
C SER A 452 -6.11 -35.51 -15.40
N GLU A 453 -5.30 -34.50 -15.68
CA GLU A 453 -3.96 -34.76 -16.17
C GLU A 453 -3.02 -34.87 -14.98
N GLU A 454 -2.41 -36.03 -14.85
CA GLU A 454 -1.34 -36.30 -13.91
C GLU A 454 -0.17 -35.37 -14.22
N GLN A 455 0.27 -34.57 -13.22
CA GLN A 455 1.48 -33.77 -13.21
C GLN A 455 1.44 -32.38 -13.89
N ASN A 456 0.39 -31.61 -13.75
CA ASN A 456 0.47 -30.19 -14.12
C ASN A 456 1.07 -29.36 -12.99
N ASN A 457 2.28 -28.82 -13.21
CA ASN A 457 2.83 -27.78 -12.37
C ASN A 457 2.11 -26.46 -12.67
N CYS A 458 1.70 -25.76 -11.62
CA CYS A 458 1.13 -24.44 -11.72
C CYS A 458 2.13 -23.44 -11.12
N GLU A 459 2.47 -22.40 -11.88
CA GLU A 459 3.22 -21.25 -11.36
C GLU A 459 2.24 -20.13 -11.00
N VAL A 460 2.38 -19.63 -9.79
CA VAL A 460 1.55 -18.54 -9.26
C VAL A 460 2.43 -17.37 -8.90
N ALA A 461 2.08 -16.20 -9.42
CA ALA A 461 2.69 -14.92 -9.05
C ALA A 461 1.65 -14.05 -8.36
N PHE A 462 2.03 -13.41 -7.26
CA PHE A 462 1.14 -12.58 -6.46
C PHE A 462 1.86 -11.41 -5.80
N TRP A 463 1.07 -10.40 -5.46
CA TRP A 463 1.49 -9.19 -4.77
C TRP A 463 1.06 -9.21 -3.31
N HIS A 464 1.95 -8.81 -2.42
CA HIS A 464 1.69 -8.64 -0.99
C HIS A 464 2.37 -7.39 -0.44
N THR A 465 1.98 -6.95 0.75
CA THR A 465 2.55 -5.76 1.38
C THR A 465 2.81 -5.96 2.87
N SER A 466 3.86 -5.35 3.37
CA SER A 466 4.11 -5.20 4.81
C SER A 466 3.23 -4.12 5.47
N GLY A 467 2.38 -3.45 4.68
CA GLY A 467 1.40 -2.49 5.17
C GLY A 467 2.02 -1.34 5.96
N ALA A 468 1.61 -1.21 7.23
CA ALA A 468 2.08 -0.14 8.12
C ALA A 468 3.59 -0.13 8.37
N GLU A 469 4.29 -1.27 8.21
CA GLU A 469 5.74 -1.35 8.38
C GLU A 469 6.49 -0.49 7.38
N GLY A 470 5.92 -0.29 6.18
CA GLY A 470 6.45 0.58 5.14
C GLY A 470 6.42 2.07 5.47
N ASN A 471 5.68 2.51 6.51
CA ASN A 471 5.56 3.92 6.88
C ASN A 471 6.81 4.46 7.56
N GLY A 472 7.00 5.78 7.51
CA GLY A 472 7.96 6.52 8.33
C GLY A 472 9.41 6.43 7.86
N LEU A 473 9.68 5.91 6.67
CA LEU A 473 11.00 6.04 6.05
C LEU A 473 11.20 7.51 5.67
N ARG A 474 12.29 8.10 6.14
CA ARG A 474 12.54 9.53 6.00
C ARG A 474 12.90 9.92 4.57
N ALA A 475 12.53 11.13 4.19
CA ALA A 475 13.05 11.77 2.99
C ALA A 475 14.60 11.78 3.02
N GLY A 476 15.23 11.58 1.85
CA GLY A 476 16.68 11.37 1.72
C GLY A 476 17.12 9.91 1.82
N THR A 477 16.28 8.98 2.24
CA THR A 477 16.62 7.54 2.28
C THR A 477 16.97 7.05 0.88
N LYS A 478 18.06 6.27 0.79
CA LYS A 478 18.49 5.65 -0.46
C LYS A 478 17.85 4.29 -0.62
N CYS A 479 17.29 4.04 -1.81
CA CYS A 479 16.68 2.79 -2.20
C CYS A 479 17.47 2.18 -3.36
N SER A 480 18.02 0.99 -3.15
CA SER A 480 18.84 0.31 -4.15
C SER A 480 17.97 -0.41 -5.17
N PRO A 481 18.26 -0.28 -6.48
CA PRO A 481 17.64 -1.12 -7.49
C PRO A 481 18.16 -2.57 -7.35
N PRO A 482 17.51 -3.54 -8.00
CA PRO A 482 18.00 -4.92 -8.00
C PRO A 482 19.44 -4.98 -8.51
N THR A 483 20.27 -5.83 -7.91
CA THR A 483 21.70 -5.99 -8.19
C THR A 483 22.03 -6.35 -9.66
N GLN A 484 21.07 -6.83 -10.43
CA GLN A 484 21.22 -7.18 -11.85
C GLN A 484 20.74 -6.09 -12.82
N SER A 485 20.30 -4.94 -12.31
CA SER A 485 19.75 -3.89 -13.16
C SER A 485 20.85 -2.94 -13.65
N SER A 486 21.25 -3.06 -14.92
CA SER A 486 22.08 -2.05 -15.63
C SER A 486 21.32 -0.76 -15.99
N TYR A 487 20.05 -0.67 -15.62
CA TYR A 487 19.16 0.45 -15.99
C TYR A 487 19.38 1.71 -15.17
N PHE A 488 19.95 1.59 -13.98
CA PHE A 488 20.12 2.71 -13.04
C PHE A 488 21.59 2.89 -12.67
N THR A 489 22.06 4.13 -12.67
CA THR A 489 23.45 4.49 -12.38
C THR A 489 23.75 4.62 -10.89
N ALA A 490 22.72 4.90 -10.09
CA ALA A 490 22.83 5.12 -8.66
C ALA A 490 21.56 4.68 -7.91
N PRO A 491 21.63 4.46 -6.58
CA PRO A 491 20.46 4.23 -5.76
C PRO A 491 19.48 5.38 -5.85
N ALA A 492 18.19 5.06 -5.97
CA ALA A 492 17.12 6.05 -5.98
C ALA A 492 17.05 6.79 -4.64
N THR A 493 16.61 8.04 -4.66
CA THR A 493 16.50 8.88 -3.47
C THR A 493 15.03 9.13 -3.15
N MET A 494 14.63 8.90 -1.93
CA MET A 494 13.29 9.19 -1.42
C MET A 494 13.10 10.70 -1.25
N LEU A 495 12.13 11.29 -1.94
CA LEU A 495 11.90 12.74 -1.89
C LEU A 495 10.94 13.14 -0.76
N LYS A 496 10.04 12.26 -0.39
CA LYS A 496 9.08 12.47 0.70
C LYS A 496 9.12 11.29 1.67
N THR A 497 8.78 11.55 2.92
CA THR A 497 8.61 10.48 3.92
C THR A 497 7.52 9.52 3.45
N SER A 498 7.73 8.21 3.61
CA SER A 498 6.74 7.21 3.25
C SER A 498 5.55 7.24 4.20
N ILE A 499 4.34 7.26 3.64
CA ILE A 499 3.06 7.40 4.34
C ILE A 499 2.00 6.48 3.73
N GLY A 500 0.83 6.42 4.35
CA GLY A 500 -0.37 5.78 3.79
C GLY A 500 -0.46 4.27 4.03
N GLY A 501 0.61 3.62 4.50
CA GLY A 501 0.58 2.20 4.82
C GLY A 501 -0.29 1.90 6.03
N ARG A 502 -1.15 0.91 5.90
CA ARG A 502 -1.94 0.39 7.03
C ARG A 502 -2.10 -1.12 6.93
N ASN A 503 -2.25 -1.77 8.05
CA ASN A 503 -2.63 -3.17 8.12
C ASN A 503 -4.12 -3.31 7.85
N ARG A 504 -4.59 -4.55 7.65
CA ARG A 504 -6.02 -4.83 7.52
C ARG A 504 -6.75 -4.30 8.76
N LEU A 505 -7.83 -3.56 8.56
CA LEU A 505 -8.64 -3.01 9.64
C LEU A 505 -9.32 -4.13 10.43
N THR A 506 -9.25 -4.03 11.74
CA THR A 506 -10.03 -4.86 12.66
C THR A 506 -11.51 -4.46 12.64
N SER A 507 -12.40 -5.30 13.14
CA SER A 507 -13.84 -4.98 13.22
C SER A 507 -14.12 -3.71 14.04
N GLU A 508 -13.35 -3.48 15.09
CA GLU A 508 -13.46 -2.27 15.92
C GLU A 508 -13.03 -1.00 15.17
N GLU A 509 -11.90 -1.06 14.45
CA GLU A 509 -11.42 0.06 13.64
C GLU A 509 -12.38 0.38 12.49
N LYS A 510 -12.98 -0.64 11.85
CA LYS A 510 -14.03 -0.44 10.83
C LYS A 510 -15.25 0.29 11.42
N LEU A 511 -15.67 -0.07 12.64
CA LEU A 511 -16.76 0.61 13.33
C LEU A 511 -16.43 2.07 13.64
N LEU A 512 -15.20 2.35 14.05
CA LEU A 512 -14.74 3.71 14.30
C LEU A 512 -14.73 4.55 13.01
N GLU A 513 -14.24 3.99 11.91
CA GLU A 513 -14.25 4.65 10.60
C GLU A 513 -15.68 4.91 10.11
N LEU A 514 -16.59 3.92 10.24
CA LEU A 514 -18.01 4.09 9.92
C LEU A 514 -18.64 5.23 10.73
N ARG A 515 -18.38 5.23 12.03
CA ARG A 515 -18.89 6.28 12.93
C ARG A 515 -18.35 7.66 12.52
N SER A 516 -17.07 7.75 12.20
CA SER A 516 -16.43 8.99 11.75
C SER A 516 -17.01 9.48 10.42
N ALA A 517 -17.23 8.57 9.46
CA ALA A 517 -17.84 8.89 8.16
C ALA A 517 -19.30 9.36 8.30
N LEU A 518 -20.08 8.73 9.17
CA LEU A 518 -21.47 9.15 9.46
C LEU A 518 -21.51 10.52 10.14
N LEU A 519 -20.60 10.78 11.08
CA LEU A 519 -20.52 12.08 11.77
C LEU A 519 -20.03 13.20 10.84
N SER A 520 -19.14 12.90 9.89
CA SER A 520 -18.69 13.88 8.89
C SER A 520 -19.80 14.26 7.91
N ARG A 521 -20.62 13.29 7.48
CA ARG A 521 -21.80 13.57 6.63
C ARG A 521 -22.89 14.36 7.36
N GLY A 522 -23.05 14.17 8.67
CA GLY A 522 -23.98 14.96 9.48
C GLY A 522 -23.60 16.42 9.71
N LYS A 523 -22.37 16.82 9.36
CA LYS A 523 -21.88 18.21 9.44
C LYS A 523 -22.07 19.00 8.13
N ILE A 524 -22.59 18.39 7.08
CA ILE A 524 -22.85 19.01 5.76
C ILE A 524 -24.33 19.41 5.59
N VAL A 525 -25.11 19.37 6.67
CA VAL A 525 -26.48 19.91 6.69
C VAL A 525 -26.51 21.18 7.53
#